data_9923e920bf04c055d551dab6e98ef9fb
#
_entry.id   9923e920bf04c055d551dab6e98ef9fb
#
_cell.length_a   1.000
_cell.length_b   1.000
_cell.length_c   1.000
_cell.angle_alpha   90.00
_cell.angle_beta   90.00
_cell.angle_gamma   90.00
#
_symmetry.space_group_name_H-M   'P 1'
#
loop_
_entity.id
_entity.type
_entity.pdbx_description
1 polymer ?
#
loop_
_entity_poly.entity_id
_entity_poly.type
_entity_poly.pdbx_seq_one_letter_code
_entity_poly.pdbx_strand_id
1 'polypeptide(L)'
;DGLRDAAWDLGDNTNWIDAITRTGLSHVHNVSFKGGNAQTNYIFNVNYRNLQGIFKRSDKEEFQGRAEVNHSMFDDKLRFNFQLLGNQTGYTATSDGGSFNTYSWRQALIHNPTEPIKNADGSWHENTGIFNYDNPVSRIYECDGEQKISQTRFSSNITLTPIKELTFNALFSYDKINQEGGYYETKKHISNVRDGMNGYASTGGSSTVTKLVELTAQFHKNFGNHTI
;
A
#
# COMPACT_ATOMS: atom_id res chain seq x y z
N ASP A 1 -0.54 48.77 -1.33
CA ASP A 1 0.03 47.56 -1.94
C ASP A 1 1.54 47.62 -2.13
N GLY A 2 2.28 48.10 -1.13
CA GLY A 2 3.73 48.20 -1.15
C GLY A 2 4.50 46.94 -0.79
N LEU A 3 3.95 45.71 -1.08
CA LEU A 3 4.56 44.44 -0.66
C LEU A 3 5.08 43.57 -1.81
N ARG A 4 5.05 44.06 -3.04
CA ARG A 4 5.75 43.40 -4.15
C ARG A 4 7.06 44.15 -4.39
N ASP A 5 8.10 43.71 -3.71
CA ASP A 5 9.43 44.09 -4.10
C ASP A 5 9.68 43.55 -5.54
N ALA A 6 9.94 44.44 -6.51
CA ALA A 6 10.20 44.05 -7.90
C ALA A 6 11.33 43.03 -8.04
N ALA A 7 12.20 42.92 -7.03
CA ALA A 7 13.25 41.92 -6.97
C ALA A 7 12.73 40.46 -6.81
N TRP A 8 11.50 40.29 -6.36
CA TRP A 8 10.87 38.94 -6.15
C TRP A 8 9.82 38.60 -7.21
N ASP A 9 9.48 39.53 -8.08
CA ASP A 9 8.57 39.31 -9.21
C ASP A 9 9.39 38.89 -10.44
N LEU A 10 9.39 37.58 -10.74
CA LEU A 10 10.10 36.99 -11.88
C LEU A 10 9.24 36.94 -13.15
N GLY A 11 8.01 37.47 -13.10
CA GLY A 11 7.15 37.69 -14.27
C GLY A 11 6.33 36.48 -14.72
N ASP A 12 6.44 35.32 -14.08
CA ASP A 12 5.61 34.14 -14.33
C ASP A 12 4.30 34.18 -13.53
N ASN A 13 3.41 33.23 -13.83
CA ASN A 13 2.16 33.00 -13.09
C ASN A 13 1.92 31.49 -12.93
N THR A 14 2.72 30.87 -12.06
CA THR A 14 2.73 29.44 -11.84
C THR A 14 1.74 29.03 -10.76
N ASN A 15 0.77 28.20 -11.12
CA ASN A 15 -0.05 27.47 -10.14
C ASN A 15 0.70 26.20 -9.70
N TRP A 16 1.46 26.30 -8.64
CA TRP A 16 2.29 25.20 -8.14
C TRP A 16 1.49 23.99 -7.69
N ILE A 17 0.26 24.18 -7.19
CA ILE A 17 -0.62 23.09 -6.81
C ILE A 17 -1.03 22.28 -8.05
N ASP A 18 -1.50 22.93 -9.10
CA ASP A 18 -1.87 22.25 -10.35
C ASP A 18 -0.66 21.61 -11.04
N ALA A 19 0.53 22.21 -10.85
CA ALA A 19 1.76 21.68 -11.40
C ALA A 19 2.12 20.30 -10.83
N ILE A 20 1.78 20.00 -9.57
CA ILE A 20 2.08 18.73 -8.90
C ILE A 20 0.88 17.80 -8.77
N THR A 21 -0.35 18.28 -9.03
CA THR A 21 -1.56 17.48 -8.86
C THR A 21 -2.22 17.12 -10.18
N ARG A 22 -3.10 16.16 -10.14
CA ARG A 22 -3.97 15.72 -11.23
C ARG A 22 -5.30 15.23 -10.70
N THR A 23 -6.30 15.16 -11.57
CA THR A 23 -7.49 14.35 -11.30
C THR A 23 -7.11 12.89 -11.44
N GLY A 24 -7.13 12.15 -10.33
CA GLY A 24 -6.84 10.72 -10.32
C GLY A 24 -8.03 9.91 -10.81
N LEU A 25 -7.79 8.97 -11.74
CA LEU A 25 -8.78 7.98 -12.15
C LEU A 25 -8.50 6.66 -11.45
N SER A 26 -9.51 6.13 -10.76
CA SER A 26 -9.38 4.86 -10.06
C SER A 26 -10.49 3.90 -10.50
N HIS A 27 -10.13 2.62 -10.62
CA HIS A 27 -11.11 1.59 -10.90
C HIS A 27 -10.87 0.34 -10.06
N VAL A 28 -11.97 -0.35 -9.75
CA VAL A 28 -11.99 -1.56 -8.94
C VAL A 28 -12.85 -2.60 -9.66
N HIS A 29 -12.29 -3.78 -9.81
CA HIS A 29 -12.98 -4.93 -10.38
C HIS A 29 -13.01 -6.05 -9.35
N ASN A 30 -14.18 -6.64 -9.16
CA ASN A 30 -14.37 -7.75 -8.23
C ASN A 30 -15.20 -8.84 -8.91
N VAL A 31 -14.70 -10.07 -8.85
CA VAL A 31 -15.40 -11.24 -9.37
C VAL A 31 -15.43 -12.29 -8.28
N SER A 32 -16.62 -12.83 -8.01
CA SER A 32 -16.83 -13.86 -7.00
C SER A 32 -17.57 -15.05 -7.58
N PHE A 33 -17.08 -16.24 -7.25
CA PHE A 33 -17.75 -17.51 -7.53
C PHE A 33 -18.03 -18.21 -6.21
N LYS A 34 -19.25 -18.66 -6.02
CA LYS A 34 -19.67 -19.44 -4.85
C LYS A 34 -20.54 -20.61 -5.26
N GLY A 35 -20.43 -21.69 -4.55
CA GLY A 35 -21.23 -22.88 -4.79
C GLY A 35 -21.09 -23.88 -3.66
N GLY A 36 -21.79 -25.00 -3.81
CA GLY A 36 -21.72 -26.10 -2.86
C GLY A 36 -23.05 -26.77 -2.61
N ASN A 37 -23.04 -27.62 -1.61
CA ASN A 37 -24.18 -28.34 -1.08
C ASN A 37 -24.18 -28.26 0.45
N ALA A 38 -25.03 -29.08 1.14
CA ALA A 38 -25.14 -29.07 2.60
C ALA A 38 -23.81 -29.46 3.31
N GLN A 39 -22.96 -30.28 2.70
CA GLN A 39 -21.72 -30.75 3.28
C GLN A 39 -20.49 -29.93 2.83
N THR A 40 -20.52 -29.39 1.62
CA THR A 40 -19.37 -28.68 1.06
C THR A 40 -19.83 -27.38 0.46
N ASN A 41 -19.22 -26.28 0.86
CA ASN A 41 -19.41 -25.00 0.21
C ASN A 41 -18.06 -24.31 -0.02
N TYR A 42 -18.01 -23.50 -1.06
CA TYR A 42 -16.81 -22.77 -1.43
C TYR A 42 -17.13 -21.39 -1.95
N ILE A 43 -16.16 -20.49 -1.76
CA ILE A 43 -16.14 -19.17 -2.36
C ILE A 43 -14.74 -18.88 -2.92
N PHE A 44 -14.71 -18.37 -4.15
CA PHE A 44 -13.51 -17.80 -4.78
C PHE A 44 -13.78 -16.34 -5.08
N ASN A 45 -12.84 -15.49 -4.75
CA ASN A 45 -12.94 -14.06 -4.99
C ASN A 45 -11.64 -13.58 -5.61
N VAL A 46 -11.75 -12.79 -6.67
CA VAL A 46 -10.64 -12.06 -7.29
C VAL A 46 -10.97 -10.58 -7.29
N ASN A 47 -10.07 -9.79 -6.79
CA ASN A 47 -10.19 -8.34 -6.73
C ASN A 47 -8.96 -7.71 -7.41
N TYR A 48 -9.21 -6.77 -8.29
CA TYR A 48 -8.20 -5.93 -8.91
C TYR A 48 -8.52 -4.47 -8.65
N ARG A 49 -7.52 -3.70 -8.23
CA ARG A 49 -7.63 -2.26 -8.01
C ARG A 49 -6.49 -1.55 -8.70
N ASN A 50 -6.81 -0.48 -9.40
CA ASN A 50 -5.83 0.48 -9.88
C ASN A 50 -6.27 1.87 -9.38
N LEU A 51 -5.44 2.48 -8.57
CA LEU A 51 -5.73 3.71 -7.86
C LEU A 51 -4.70 4.76 -8.26
N GLN A 52 -5.10 5.76 -9.03
CA GLN A 52 -4.27 6.92 -9.29
C GLN A 52 -4.41 7.93 -8.16
N GLY A 53 -3.29 8.30 -7.57
CA GLY A 53 -3.26 9.36 -6.57
C GLY A 53 -3.45 10.76 -7.16
N ILE A 54 -3.84 11.70 -6.31
CA ILE A 54 -3.98 13.11 -6.69
C ILE A 54 -2.64 13.77 -7.04
N PHE A 55 -1.54 13.30 -6.49
CA PHE A 55 -0.21 13.72 -6.93
C PHE A 55 0.16 13.05 -8.26
N LYS A 56 0.79 13.79 -9.14
CA LYS A 56 1.39 13.22 -10.36
C LYS A 56 2.40 12.15 -9.97
N ARG A 57 2.44 11.04 -10.72
CA ARG A 57 3.33 9.88 -10.48
C ARG A 57 3.09 9.14 -9.15
N SER A 58 1.93 9.27 -8.53
CA SER A 58 1.56 8.45 -7.37
C SER A 58 0.45 7.49 -7.77
N ASP A 59 0.80 6.22 -7.93
CA ASP A 59 -0.10 5.16 -8.39
C ASP A 59 0.02 3.95 -7.46
N LYS A 60 -1.10 3.26 -7.27
CA LYS A 60 -1.15 1.98 -6.55
C LYS A 60 -1.94 0.98 -7.37
N GLU A 61 -1.37 -0.19 -7.55
CA GLU A 61 -2.02 -1.35 -8.15
C GLU A 61 -2.09 -2.48 -7.14
N GLU A 62 -3.24 -3.16 -7.06
CA GLU A 62 -3.45 -4.26 -6.14
C GLU A 62 -4.22 -5.39 -6.83
N PHE A 63 -3.68 -6.59 -6.74
CA PHE A 63 -4.34 -7.82 -7.16
C PHE A 63 -4.47 -8.75 -5.97
N GLN A 64 -5.69 -9.20 -5.69
CA GLN A 64 -5.99 -10.10 -4.58
C GLN A 64 -6.83 -11.28 -5.04
N GLY A 65 -6.42 -12.48 -4.67
CA GLY A 65 -7.18 -13.71 -4.82
C GLY A 65 -7.47 -14.33 -3.45
N ARG A 66 -8.71 -14.75 -3.21
CA ARG A 66 -9.12 -15.49 -2.02
C ARG A 66 -9.91 -16.72 -2.40
N ALA A 67 -9.58 -17.84 -1.79
CA ALA A 67 -10.33 -19.06 -1.84
C ALA A 67 -10.69 -19.49 -0.42
N GLU A 68 -11.92 -19.95 -0.23
CA GLU A 68 -12.38 -20.55 1.02
C GLU A 68 -13.21 -21.77 0.69
N VAL A 69 -12.95 -22.87 1.42
CA VAL A 69 -13.68 -24.12 1.31
C VAL A 69 -14.06 -24.58 2.70
N ASN A 70 -15.34 -24.83 2.90
CA ASN A 70 -15.89 -25.45 4.10
C ASN A 70 -16.40 -26.84 3.75
N HIS A 71 -16.05 -27.82 4.56
CA HIS A 71 -16.51 -29.19 4.39
C HIS A 71 -16.87 -29.81 5.74
N SER A 72 -18.03 -30.47 5.80
CA SER A 72 -18.50 -31.21 6.99
C SER A 72 -18.70 -32.69 6.69
N MET A 73 -18.38 -33.52 7.67
CA MET A 73 -18.45 -34.98 7.63
C MET A 73 -19.04 -35.53 8.90
N PHE A 74 -19.55 -36.76 8.83
CA PHE A 74 -20.07 -37.53 9.99
C PHE A 74 -21.18 -36.78 10.74
N ASP A 75 -22.23 -36.35 10.04
CA ASP A 75 -23.32 -35.55 10.57
C ASP A 75 -22.83 -34.32 11.35
N ASP A 76 -21.94 -33.51 10.68
CA ASP A 76 -21.35 -32.29 11.19
C ASP A 76 -20.42 -32.46 12.41
N LYS A 77 -20.10 -33.69 12.81
CA LYS A 77 -19.15 -33.92 13.90
C LYS A 77 -17.70 -33.52 13.56
N LEU A 78 -17.34 -33.53 12.29
CA LEU A 78 -16.04 -33.12 11.83
C LEU A 78 -16.20 -32.03 10.75
N ARG A 79 -15.69 -30.85 11.00
CA ARG A 79 -15.75 -29.71 10.08
C ARG A 79 -14.38 -29.20 9.78
N PHE A 80 -14.16 -28.88 8.51
CA PHE A 80 -12.94 -28.27 7.97
C PHE A 80 -13.27 -26.92 7.35
N ASN A 81 -12.49 -25.91 7.68
CA ASN A 81 -12.45 -24.63 6.98
C ASN A 81 -11.04 -24.41 6.46
N PHE A 82 -10.88 -24.27 5.15
CA PHE A 82 -9.61 -23.95 4.50
C PHE A 82 -9.72 -22.59 3.84
N GLN A 83 -8.73 -21.75 4.06
CA GLN A 83 -8.64 -20.44 3.44
C GLN A 83 -7.26 -20.24 2.82
N LEU A 84 -7.26 -19.72 1.61
CA LEU A 84 -6.06 -19.26 0.90
C LEU A 84 -6.25 -17.82 0.47
N LEU A 85 -5.29 -16.99 0.77
CA LEU A 85 -5.21 -15.59 0.34
C LEU A 85 -3.88 -15.38 -0.38
N GLY A 86 -3.94 -14.84 -1.59
CA GLY A 86 -2.82 -14.26 -2.30
C GLY A 86 -3.09 -12.78 -2.54
N ASN A 87 -2.14 -11.92 -2.22
CA ASN A 87 -2.22 -10.49 -2.47
C ASN A 87 -0.89 -10.00 -3.04
N GLN A 88 -0.97 -9.16 -4.07
CA GLN A 88 0.17 -8.43 -4.61
C GLN A 88 -0.21 -6.97 -4.74
N THR A 89 0.58 -6.10 -4.12
CA THR A 89 0.41 -4.65 -4.18
C THR A 89 1.70 -4.04 -4.70
N GLY A 90 1.58 -3.20 -5.73
CA GLY A 90 2.64 -2.33 -6.22
C GLY A 90 2.25 -0.88 -6.05
N TYR A 91 3.18 -0.02 -5.70
CA TYR A 91 2.96 1.42 -5.69
C TYR A 91 4.24 2.19 -6.00
N THR A 92 4.07 3.35 -6.60
CA THR A 92 5.17 4.25 -6.91
C THR A 92 5.76 4.81 -5.62
N ALA A 93 7.04 4.63 -5.42
CA ALA A 93 7.81 5.24 -4.34
C ALA A 93 8.49 6.51 -4.87
N THR A 94 8.06 7.66 -4.40
CA THR A 94 8.56 8.97 -4.83
C THR A 94 9.42 9.64 -3.77
N SER A 95 9.81 8.91 -2.75
CA SER A 95 10.83 9.30 -1.77
C SER A 95 11.43 8.08 -1.08
N ASP A 96 12.66 8.23 -0.61
CA ASP A 96 13.33 7.23 0.22
C ASP A 96 12.87 7.36 1.68
N GLY A 97 11.66 6.91 1.97
CA GLY A 97 11.16 6.85 3.34
C GLY A 97 10.23 7.97 3.80
N GLY A 98 9.13 8.10 3.18
CA GLY A 98 7.96 8.38 3.99
C GLY A 98 7.23 9.70 3.90
N SER A 99 7.75 10.90 3.80
CA SER A 99 6.93 12.13 3.86
C SER A 99 6.90 12.96 2.58
N PHE A 100 7.15 12.31 1.46
CA PHE A 100 7.24 12.96 0.16
C PHE A 100 6.01 13.84 -0.16
N ASN A 101 4.81 13.30 -0.07
CA ASN A 101 3.61 14.06 -0.43
C ASN A 101 3.42 15.28 0.46
N THR A 102 3.67 15.15 1.75
CA THR A 102 3.59 16.26 2.70
C THR A 102 4.65 17.32 2.39
N TYR A 103 5.88 16.91 2.07
CA TYR A 103 6.95 17.84 1.75
C TYR A 103 6.69 18.57 0.43
N SER A 104 6.36 17.87 -0.64
CA SER A 104 6.07 18.47 -1.95
C SER A 104 4.82 19.36 -1.92
N TRP A 105 3.81 18.98 -1.14
CA TRP A 105 2.65 19.82 -0.88
C TRP A 105 3.03 21.13 -0.20
N ARG A 106 3.83 21.04 0.87
CA ARG A 106 4.36 22.21 1.54
C ARG A 106 5.14 23.12 0.58
N GLN A 107 6.02 22.54 -0.23
CA GLN A 107 6.80 23.32 -1.22
C GLN A 107 5.87 24.06 -2.19
N ALA A 108 4.84 23.40 -2.71
CA ALA A 108 3.88 24.02 -3.61
C ALA A 108 3.10 25.17 -2.97
N LEU A 109 2.82 25.08 -1.66
CA LEU A 109 2.12 26.15 -0.93
C LEU A 109 2.97 27.36 -0.63
N ILE A 110 4.28 27.20 -0.45
CA ILE A 110 5.18 28.30 -0.08
C ILE A 110 5.90 28.91 -1.28
N HIS A 111 5.87 28.25 -2.44
CA HIS A 111 6.57 28.74 -3.64
C HIS A 111 5.95 30.03 -4.17
N ASN A 112 6.83 30.92 -4.58
CA ASN A 112 6.45 32.18 -5.20
C ASN A 112 5.75 31.89 -6.56
N PRO A 113 4.52 32.35 -6.77
CA PRO A 113 3.80 32.10 -8.02
C PRO A 113 4.40 32.84 -9.22
N THR A 114 5.28 33.81 -9.03
CA THR A 114 5.96 34.50 -10.12
C THR A 114 7.23 33.80 -10.60
N GLU A 115 7.63 32.70 -9.94
CA GLU A 115 8.74 31.85 -10.36
C GLU A 115 8.30 30.86 -11.46
N PRO A 116 9.14 30.65 -12.48
CA PRO A 116 8.90 29.62 -13.49
C PRO A 116 9.18 28.22 -12.95
N ILE A 117 8.55 27.20 -13.53
CA ILE A 117 8.89 25.80 -13.24
C ILE A 117 10.25 25.44 -13.80
N LYS A 118 10.58 26.01 -14.99
CA LYS A 118 11.83 25.76 -15.71
C LYS A 118 12.41 27.06 -16.20
N ASN A 119 13.73 27.11 -16.29
CA ASN A 119 14.47 28.16 -16.93
C ASN A 119 14.30 28.12 -18.46
N ALA A 120 14.70 29.20 -19.15
CA ALA A 120 14.62 29.31 -20.61
C ALA A 120 15.42 28.23 -21.36
N ASP A 121 16.45 27.66 -20.75
CA ASP A 121 17.28 26.56 -21.27
C ASP A 121 16.67 25.16 -21.01
N GLY A 122 15.50 25.08 -20.37
CA GLY A 122 14.81 23.84 -20.03
C GLY A 122 15.28 23.18 -18.75
N SER A 123 16.26 23.70 -18.04
CA SER A 123 16.65 23.26 -16.73
C SER A 123 15.59 23.60 -15.69
N TRP A 124 15.60 22.90 -14.55
CA TRP A 124 14.69 23.24 -13.45
C TRP A 124 15.08 24.59 -12.83
N HIS A 125 14.08 25.41 -12.57
CA HIS A 125 14.28 26.62 -11.79
C HIS A 125 14.37 26.24 -10.32
N GLU A 126 15.54 26.40 -9.71
CA GLU A 126 15.81 26.06 -8.31
C GLU A 126 16.50 27.24 -7.61
N ASN A 127 15.99 27.61 -6.46
CA ASN A 127 16.62 28.61 -5.62
C ASN A 127 17.45 27.95 -4.52
N THR A 128 18.67 27.57 -4.84
CA THR A 128 19.59 26.87 -3.93
C THR A 128 20.08 27.72 -2.76
N GLY A 129 19.86 29.04 -2.81
CA GLY A 129 20.21 29.97 -1.73
C GLY A 129 19.23 29.96 -0.55
N ILE A 130 18.05 29.38 -0.71
CA ILE A 130 17.04 29.30 0.32
C ILE A 130 16.94 27.85 0.84
N PHE A 131 17.12 27.67 2.12
CA PHE A 131 17.02 26.34 2.75
C PHE A 131 15.58 25.84 2.76
N ASN A 132 15.37 24.58 2.38
CA ASN A 132 14.05 23.94 2.32
C ASN A 132 13.04 24.68 1.42
N TYR A 133 13.52 25.22 0.30
CA TYR A 133 12.72 25.87 -0.72
C TYR A 133 13.06 25.23 -2.08
N ASP A 134 12.47 24.07 -2.32
CA ASP A 134 12.75 23.23 -3.46
C ASP A 134 11.61 23.32 -4.47
N ASN A 135 11.91 23.34 -5.76
CA ASN A 135 10.89 23.26 -6.80
C ASN A 135 10.11 21.94 -6.68
N PRO A 136 8.81 21.97 -6.33
CA PRO A 136 8.05 20.75 -6.07
C PRO A 136 7.86 19.88 -7.31
N VAL A 137 7.92 20.46 -8.50
CA VAL A 137 7.78 19.72 -9.76
C VAL A 137 9.07 18.97 -10.07
N SER A 138 10.24 19.61 -9.92
CA SER A 138 11.52 18.93 -10.14
C SER A 138 11.67 17.72 -9.24
N ARG A 139 11.29 17.84 -7.98
CA ARG A 139 11.32 16.72 -7.02
C ARG A 139 10.52 15.51 -7.46
N ILE A 140 9.37 15.73 -8.10
CA ILE A 140 8.51 14.64 -8.59
C ILE A 140 9.11 13.95 -9.81
N TYR A 141 9.76 14.74 -10.69
CA TYR A 141 10.23 14.22 -11.99
C TYR A 141 11.68 13.75 -11.99
N GLU A 142 12.48 14.19 -11.03
CA GLU A 142 13.89 13.80 -10.92
C GLU A 142 14.11 12.62 -9.95
N CYS A 143 13.05 11.95 -9.55
CA CYS A 143 13.10 10.70 -8.82
C CYS A 143 12.23 9.63 -9.47
N ASP A 144 12.52 8.39 -9.16
CA ASP A 144 11.70 7.23 -9.53
C ASP A 144 11.83 6.14 -8.47
N GLY A 145 10.80 5.34 -8.33
CA GLY A 145 10.84 4.23 -7.40
C GLY A 145 9.58 3.37 -7.44
N GLU A 146 9.76 2.15 -7.02
CA GLU A 146 8.67 1.18 -6.93
C GLU A 146 8.79 0.40 -5.64
N GLN A 147 7.65 0.12 -5.03
CA GLN A 147 7.56 -0.78 -3.89
C GLN A 147 6.54 -1.86 -4.20
N LYS A 148 6.93 -3.13 -3.96
CA LYS A 148 6.10 -4.31 -4.14
C LYS A 148 5.92 -5.03 -2.81
N ILE A 149 4.69 -5.37 -2.50
CA ILE A 149 4.33 -6.18 -1.34
C ILE A 149 3.56 -7.38 -1.85
N SER A 150 4.05 -8.58 -1.55
CA SER A 150 3.33 -9.81 -1.81
C SER A 150 3.03 -10.52 -0.51
N GLN A 151 1.80 -10.99 -0.37
CA GLN A 151 1.34 -11.76 0.77
C GLN A 151 0.72 -13.06 0.32
N THR A 152 1.09 -14.15 0.97
CA THR A 152 0.41 -15.43 0.84
C THR A 152 0.05 -15.91 2.24
N ARG A 153 -1.25 -16.13 2.46
CA ARG A 153 -1.76 -16.68 3.71
C ARG A 153 -2.53 -17.96 3.43
N PHE A 154 -2.19 -18.99 4.15
CA PHE A 154 -2.97 -20.21 4.26
C PHE A 154 -3.43 -20.36 5.70
N SER A 155 -4.71 -20.68 5.90
CA SER A 155 -5.22 -21.08 7.21
C SER A 155 -6.17 -22.26 7.10
N SER A 156 -6.17 -23.10 8.13
CA SER A 156 -7.06 -24.23 8.26
C SER A 156 -7.58 -24.29 9.69
N ASN A 157 -8.88 -24.40 9.82
CA ASN A 157 -9.53 -24.66 11.09
C ASN A 157 -10.26 -26.00 11.02
N ILE A 158 -9.95 -26.91 11.94
CA ILE A 158 -10.54 -28.22 12.05
C ILE A 158 -11.31 -28.26 13.36
N THR A 159 -12.61 -28.53 13.30
CA THR A 159 -13.49 -28.66 14.45
C THR A 159 -13.97 -30.09 14.54
N LEU A 160 -13.74 -30.74 15.68
CA LEU A 160 -14.22 -32.09 15.98
C LEU A 160 -15.16 -32.05 17.21
N THR A 161 -16.41 -32.48 17.03
CA THR A 161 -17.44 -32.54 18.06
C THR A 161 -17.91 -34.00 18.21
N PRO A 162 -17.14 -34.86 18.90
CA PRO A 162 -17.45 -36.28 18.98
C PRO A 162 -18.75 -36.55 19.74
N ILE A 163 -19.05 -35.72 20.73
CA ILE A 163 -20.31 -35.71 21.50
C ILE A 163 -20.75 -34.24 21.66
N LYS A 164 -22.04 -34.03 21.95
CA LYS A 164 -22.64 -32.69 22.03
C LYS A 164 -21.95 -31.77 23.05
N GLU A 165 -21.41 -32.35 24.09
CA GLU A 165 -20.80 -31.62 25.20
C GLU A 165 -19.32 -31.29 24.98
N LEU A 166 -18.63 -31.89 23.99
CA LEU A 166 -17.20 -31.80 23.83
C LEU A 166 -16.83 -31.38 22.42
N THR A 167 -16.12 -30.26 22.30
CA THR A 167 -15.62 -29.72 21.03
C THR A 167 -14.12 -29.51 21.11
N PHE A 168 -13.40 -29.99 20.12
CA PHE A 168 -11.98 -29.73 19.88
C PHE A 168 -11.84 -28.83 18.64
N ASN A 169 -10.97 -27.81 18.72
CA ASN A 169 -10.59 -27.01 17.57
C ASN A 169 -9.07 -27.07 17.40
N ALA A 170 -8.64 -27.19 16.16
CA ALA A 170 -7.26 -27.07 15.76
C ALA A 170 -7.17 -26.00 14.65
N LEU A 171 -6.53 -24.90 14.96
CA LEU A 171 -6.23 -23.82 14.02
C LEU A 171 -4.76 -23.90 13.61
N PHE A 172 -4.53 -23.88 12.32
CA PHE A 172 -3.22 -23.71 11.73
C PHE A 172 -3.25 -22.50 10.79
N SER A 173 -2.25 -21.61 10.88
CA SER A 173 -2.10 -20.50 9.95
C SER A 173 -0.64 -20.32 9.58
N TYR A 174 -0.40 -20.07 8.30
CA TYR A 174 0.86 -19.69 7.73
C TYR A 174 0.68 -18.40 6.92
N ASP A 175 1.38 -17.34 7.27
CA ASP A 175 1.34 -16.06 6.60
C ASP A 175 2.77 -15.65 6.22
N LYS A 176 2.99 -15.42 4.93
CA LYS A 176 4.27 -14.92 4.41
C LYS A 176 4.03 -13.59 3.70
N ILE A 177 4.74 -12.56 4.15
CA ILE A 177 4.76 -11.24 3.55
C ILE A 177 6.18 -10.98 3.07
N ASN A 178 6.34 -10.70 1.78
CA ASN A 178 7.58 -10.18 1.21
C ASN A 178 7.32 -8.73 0.78
N GLN A 179 8.26 -7.87 1.13
CA GLN A 179 8.28 -6.49 0.70
C GLN A 179 9.63 -6.23 0.06
N GLU A 180 9.62 -5.64 -1.11
CA GLU A 180 10.81 -5.21 -1.84
C GLU A 180 10.57 -3.85 -2.46
N GLY A 181 11.60 -3.05 -2.58
CA GLY A 181 11.49 -1.73 -3.17
C GLY A 181 12.83 -1.19 -3.61
N GLY A 182 12.76 -0.28 -4.55
CA GLY A 182 13.87 0.51 -5.01
C GLY A 182 13.46 1.96 -5.20
N TYR A 183 14.39 2.85 -5.00
CA TYR A 183 14.24 4.29 -5.17
C TYR A 183 15.50 4.86 -5.80
N TYR A 184 15.32 5.83 -6.68
CA TYR A 184 16.39 6.46 -7.41
C TYR A 184 16.14 7.95 -7.58
N GLU A 185 17.16 8.77 -7.42
CA GLU A 185 17.19 10.20 -7.74
C GLU A 185 18.25 10.46 -8.81
N THR A 186 17.87 11.24 -9.83
CA THR A 186 18.82 11.66 -10.85
C THR A 186 19.84 12.66 -10.28
N LYS A 187 20.90 12.91 -11.01
CA LYS A 187 21.86 13.99 -10.67
C LYS A 187 21.26 15.39 -10.69
N LYS A 188 20.07 15.55 -11.28
CA LYS A 188 19.34 16.83 -11.34
C LYS A 188 18.37 17.02 -10.19
N HIS A 189 18.14 16.00 -9.38
CA HIS A 189 17.32 16.13 -8.18
C HIS A 189 17.96 17.12 -7.22
N ILE A 190 17.17 18.01 -6.66
CA ILE A 190 17.69 19.16 -5.87
C ILE A 190 18.58 18.71 -4.69
N SER A 191 18.30 17.59 -4.06
CA SER A 191 19.16 17.03 -3.00
C SER A 191 20.56 16.75 -3.53
N ASN A 192 20.66 16.08 -4.68
CA ASN A 192 21.94 15.74 -5.31
C ASN A 192 22.68 16.96 -5.82
N VAL A 193 21.96 17.95 -6.37
CA VAL A 193 22.54 19.23 -6.80
C VAL A 193 23.14 19.96 -5.61
N ARG A 194 22.42 20.03 -4.49
CA ARG A 194 22.86 20.71 -3.27
C ARG A 194 24.07 20.03 -2.63
N ASP A 195 24.08 18.70 -2.61
CA ASP A 195 25.12 17.90 -1.96
C ASP A 195 26.27 17.54 -2.91
N GLY A 196 26.24 18.00 -4.18
CA GLY A 196 27.28 17.72 -5.18
C GLY A 196 27.35 16.24 -5.59
N MET A 197 26.27 15.50 -5.50
CA MET A 197 26.20 14.09 -5.86
C MET A 197 25.78 13.86 -7.31
N ASN A 198 26.25 12.78 -7.91
CA ASN A 198 25.88 12.39 -9.29
C ASN A 198 24.60 11.56 -9.37
N GLY A 199 23.81 11.51 -8.32
CA GLY A 199 22.59 10.74 -8.18
C GLY A 199 22.58 9.95 -6.87
N TYR A 200 21.41 9.42 -6.54
CA TYR A 200 21.22 8.57 -5.37
C TYR A 200 20.38 7.37 -5.75
N ALA A 201 20.66 6.22 -5.20
CA ALA A 201 19.85 5.04 -5.35
C ALA A 201 19.84 4.22 -4.07
N SER A 202 18.68 3.70 -3.72
CA SER A 202 18.52 2.76 -2.62
C SER A 202 17.67 1.59 -3.04
N THR A 203 17.91 0.44 -2.45
CA THR A 203 17.07 -0.75 -2.58
C THR A 203 17.02 -1.46 -1.25
N GLY A 204 15.90 -2.07 -0.98
CA GLY A 204 15.69 -2.80 0.25
C GLY A 204 14.53 -3.77 0.16
N GLY A 205 14.50 -4.70 1.10
CA GLY A 205 13.42 -5.64 1.19
C GLY A 205 13.39 -6.34 2.54
N SER A 206 12.23 -6.91 2.84
CA SER A 206 12.02 -7.72 4.02
C SER A 206 11.14 -8.91 3.70
N SER A 207 11.33 -10.00 4.43
CA SER A 207 10.46 -11.18 4.39
C SER A 207 10.07 -11.54 5.80
N THR A 208 8.76 -11.57 6.04
CA THR A 208 8.19 -11.94 7.34
C THR A 208 7.37 -13.19 7.18
N VAL A 209 7.62 -14.18 8.03
CA VAL A 209 6.84 -15.43 8.10
C VAL A 209 6.25 -15.56 9.49
N THR A 210 4.92 -15.64 9.54
CA THR A 210 4.17 -15.90 10.77
C THR A 210 3.53 -17.26 10.69
N LYS A 211 3.73 -18.09 11.71
CA LYS A 211 3.11 -19.41 11.86
C LYS A 211 2.34 -19.43 13.16
N LEU A 212 1.11 -19.90 13.09
CA LEU A 212 0.24 -20.05 14.26
C LEU A 212 -0.29 -21.47 14.29
N VAL A 213 -0.22 -22.10 15.47
CA VAL A 213 -0.91 -23.33 15.79
C VAL A 213 -1.63 -23.11 17.11
N GLU A 214 -2.92 -23.35 17.12
CA GLU A 214 -3.74 -23.23 18.32
C GLU A 214 -4.61 -24.49 18.44
N LEU A 215 -4.61 -25.10 19.63
CA LEU A 215 -5.43 -26.24 19.95
C LEU A 215 -6.28 -25.86 21.15
N THR A 216 -7.61 -26.04 21.01
CA THR A 216 -8.55 -25.78 22.10
C THR A 216 -9.47 -26.98 22.31
N ALA A 217 -9.87 -27.20 23.55
CA ALA A 217 -10.89 -28.15 23.93
C ALA A 217 -11.92 -27.44 24.80
N GLN A 218 -13.18 -27.59 24.45
CA GLN A 218 -14.29 -27.01 25.20
C GLN A 218 -15.25 -28.10 25.62
N PHE A 219 -15.55 -28.12 26.90
CA PHE A 219 -16.59 -28.99 27.45
C PHE A 219 -17.74 -28.12 27.97
N HIS A 220 -18.96 -28.46 27.59
CA HIS A 220 -20.15 -27.72 27.99
C HIS A 220 -21.28 -28.71 28.32
N LYS A 221 -21.71 -28.73 29.54
CA LYS A 221 -22.81 -29.65 29.99
C LYS A 221 -23.70 -29.00 31.03
N ASN A 222 -24.99 -29.22 30.88
CA ASN A 222 -26.00 -28.81 31.85
C ASN A 222 -26.31 -29.92 32.81
N PHE A 223 -26.24 -29.66 34.11
CA PHE A 223 -26.60 -30.54 35.22
C PHE A 223 -27.72 -29.87 36.03
N GLY A 224 -28.97 -30.05 35.59
CA GLY A 224 -30.11 -29.37 36.20
C GLY A 224 -29.98 -27.85 36.09
N ASN A 225 -29.82 -27.15 37.22
CA ASN A 225 -29.66 -25.70 37.27
C ASN A 225 -28.18 -25.21 37.15
N HIS A 226 -27.25 -26.12 36.97
CA HIS A 226 -25.82 -25.82 36.84
C HIS A 226 -25.34 -26.08 35.41
N THR A 227 -24.54 -25.14 34.89
CA THR A 227 -23.86 -25.25 33.60
C THR A 227 -22.36 -25.23 33.83
N ILE A 228 -21.68 -26.20 33.28
CA ILE A 228 -20.21 -26.29 33.27
C ILE A 228 -19.72 -26.11 31.83
#